data_5b945e17b8d0de575bdfa72656583b1b
#
_entry.id   5b945e17b8d0de575bdfa72656583b1b
#
_cell.length_a   1.000
_cell.length_b   1.000
_cell.length_c   1.000
_cell.angle_alpha   90.00
_cell.angle_beta   90.00
_cell.angle_gamma   90.00
#
_symmetry.space_group_name_H-M   'P 1'
#
loop_
_entity.id
_entity.type
_entity.pdbx_description
1 polymer ?
#
loop_
_entity_poly.entity_id
_entity_poly.type
_entity_poly.pdbx_seq_one_letter_code
_entity_poly.pdbx_strand_id
1 'polypeptide(L)'
;MNLLEIIGYLATVLIAISLMMKSMVKLRWINLFGASTFATYGYMIDAYPVLVLNGSITIIDIIYLFQMYYKKDYFEIFQVKSFQASAFFQRFLEYHDEDIRHFFPGVDYNKLKDPLVFVVSRNMMPVGIFIGEPRGKGVLEVIVEYVIPDYRDLKNAFYIYENKEEHFLKHGFRELLVKTNVPEHIRFVKKIGFKPDKQKGSDWYKMELD
;
A
#
# COMPACT_ATOMS: atom_id res chain seq x y z
N MET A 1 3.43 -32.15 33.24
CA MET A 1 3.68 -30.75 32.89
C MET A 1 2.61 -29.91 33.55
N ASN A 2 3.00 -28.97 34.37
CA ASN A 2 2.08 -28.12 35.15
C ASN A 2 1.49 -27.05 34.20
N LEU A 3 0.26 -26.59 34.42
CA LEU A 3 -0.39 -25.55 33.61
C LEU A 3 0.48 -24.29 33.48
N LEU A 4 1.16 -23.91 34.57
CA LEU A 4 2.07 -22.76 34.57
C LEU A 4 3.28 -22.93 33.67
N GLU A 5 3.85 -24.13 33.58
CA GLU A 5 4.95 -24.45 32.66
C GLU A 5 4.48 -24.32 31.21
N ILE A 6 3.27 -24.79 30.88
CA ILE A 6 2.68 -24.66 29.55
C ILE A 6 2.54 -23.19 29.16
N ILE A 7 2.02 -22.35 30.06
CA ILE A 7 1.86 -20.90 29.81
C ILE A 7 3.22 -20.24 29.55
N GLY A 8 4.25 -20.59 30.37
CA GLY A 8 5.60 -20.06 30.18
C GLY A 8 6.22 -20.44 28.82
N TYR A 9 6.10 -21.71 28.40
CA TYR A 9 6.58 -22.15 27.10
C TYR A 9 5.83 -21.49 25.94
N LEU A 10 4.50 -21.35 26.02
CA LEU A 10 3.70 -20.66 25.01
C LEU A 10 4.12 -19.20 24.86
N ALA A 11 4.32 -18.49 25.96
CA ALA A 11 4.78 -17.11 25.94
C ALA A 11 6.16 -16.98 25.28
N THR A 12 7.10 -17.86 25.61
CA THR A 12 8.44 -17.89 25.00
C THR A 12 8.38 -18.13 23.50
N VAL A 13 7.56 -19.07 23.05
CA VAL A 13 7.37 -19.37 21.61
C VAL A 13 6.75 -18.17 20.89
N LEU A 14 5.75 -17.51 21.47
CA LEU A 14 5.15 -16.29 20.88
C LEU A 14 6.17 -15.17 20.70
N ILE A 15 7.02 -14.93 21.70
CA ILE A 15 8.09 -13.93 21.60
C ILE A 15 9.10 -14.31 20.50
N ALA A 16 9.51 -15.59 20.45
CA ALA A 16 10.43 -16.06 19.41
C ALA A 16 9.85 -15.90 18.00
N ILE A 17 8.57 -16.24 17.79
CA ILE A 17 7.87 -16.05 16.52
C ILE A 17 7.78 -14.54 16.17
N SER A 18 7.57 -13.67 17.15
CA SER A 18 7.49 -12.23 16.91
C SER A 18 8.74 -11.67 16.24
N LEU A 19 9.92 -12.16 16.64
CA LEU A 19 11.20 -11.72 16.09
C LEU A 19 11.43 -12.13 14.63
N MET A 20 10.69 -13.11 14.12
CA MET A 20 10.75 -13.56 12.72
C MET A 20 9.83 -12.75 11.79
N MET A 21 9.05 -11.81 12.31
CA MET A 21 8.07 -11.06 11.52
C MET A 21 8.72 -9.93 10.72
N LYS A 22 8.49 -9.90 9.40
CA LYS A 22 8.90 -8.80 8.52
C LYS A 22 8.04 -7.53 8.72
N SER A 23 6.78 -7.68 9.11
CA SER A 23 5.87 -6.56 9.35
C SER A 23 5.98 -6.05 10.77
N MET A 24 6.38 -4.80 10.94
CA MET A 24 6.50 -4.16 12.27
C MET A 24 5.20 -4.17 13.06
N VAL A 25 4.04 -3.98 12.41
CA VAL A 25 2.73 -4.01 13.07
C VAL A 25 2.43 -5.42 13.60
N LYS A 26 2.61 -6.45 12.77
CA LYS A 26 2.40 -7.85 13.17
C LYS A 26 3.34 -8.26 14.30
N LEU A 27 4.61 -7.84 14.21
CA LEU A 27 5.61 -8.05 15.26
C LEU A 27 5.12 -7.48 16.60
N ARG A 28 4.66 -6.23 16.62
CA ARG A 28 4.17 -5.57 17.83
C ARG A 28 2.95 -6.29 18.42
N TRP A 29 2.01 -6.72 17.59
CA TRP A 29 0.86 -7.47 18.07
C TRP A 29 1.24 -8.81 18.72
N ILE A 30 2.08 -9.59 18.05
CA ILE A 30 2.51 -10.91 18.59
C ILE A 30 3.34 -10.73 19.85
N ASN A 31 4.25 -9.74 19.87
CA ASN A 31 5.05 -9.44 21.05
C ASN A 31 4.19 -8.98 22.22
N LEU A 32 3.17 -8.13 21.97
CA LEU A 32 2.20 -7.69 22.97
C LEU A 32 1.51 -8.89 23.64
N PHE A 33 1.00 -9.85 22.85
CA PHE A 33 0.36 -11.05 23.40
C PHE A 33 1.35 -11.94 24.16
N GLY A 34 2.57 -12.12 23.65
CA GLY A 34 3.61 -12.88 24.30
C GLY A 34 4.02 -12.25 25.63
N ALA A 35 4.33 -10.96 25.65
CA ALA A 35 4.77 -10.24 26.85
C ALA A 35 3.67 -10.16 27.92
N SER A 36 2.41 -9.88 27.54
CA SER A 36 1.29 -9.88 28.48
C SER A 36 1.06 -11.25 29.13
N THR A 37 1.16 -12.33 28.32
CA THR A 37 1.07 -13.71 28.83
C THR A 37 2.21 -14.02 29.80
N PHE A 38 3.45 -13.57 29.48
CA PHE A 38 4.62 -13.80 30.33
C PHE A 38 4.59 -12.96 31.60
N ALA A 39 4.06 -11.73 31.54
CA ALA A 39 3.80 -10.91 32.73
C ALA A 39 2.79 -11.58 33.67
N THR A 40 1.70 -12.12 33.13
CA THR A 40 0.69 -12.87 33.91
C THR A 40 1.30 -14.13 34.55
N TYR A 41 2.12 -14.86 33.81
CA TYR A 41 2.87 -16.00 34.33
C TYR A 41 3.77 -15.58 35.52
N GLY A 42 4.56 -14.49 35.34
CA GLY A 42 5.42 -13.96 36.39
C GLY A 42 4.68 -13.58 37.63
N TYR A 43 3.46 -13.01 37.52
CA TYR A 43 2.59 -12.73 38.64
C TYR A 43 2.12 -14.01 39.37
N MET A 44 1.73 -15.05 38.60
CA MET A 44 1.20 -16.30 39.18
C MET A 44 2.26 -17.14 39.92
N ILE A 45 3.54 -16.93 39.67
CA ILE A 45 4.64 -17.65 40.32
C ILE A 45 5.45 -16.73 41.27
N ASP A 46 4.96 -15.54 41.60
CA ASP A 46 5.61 -14.53 42.43
C ASP A 46 6.99 -14.09 41.90
N ALA A 47 7.22 -14.22 40.60
CA ALA A 47 8.44 -13.78 39.93
C ALA A 47 8.34 -12.31 39.50
N TYR A 48 8.42 -11.38 40.47
CA TYR A 48 8.23 -9.95 40.26
C TYR A 48 9.16 -9.33 39.19
N PRO A 49 10.44 -9.72 39.05
CA PRO A 49 11.27 -9.20 37.95
C PRO A 49 10.73 -9.55 36.58
N VAL A 50 10.17 -10.75 36.39
CA VAL A 50 9.55 -11.19 35.12
C VAL A 50 8.28 -10.41 34.85
N LEU A 51 7.44 -10.20 35.87
CA LEU A 51 6.25 -9.37 35.80
C LEU A 51 6.57 -7.93 35.38
N VAL A 52 7.53 -7.28 36.04
CA VAL A 52 7.88 -5.88 35.77
C VAL A 52 8.45 -5.73 34.38
N LEU A 53 9.38 -6.58 33.97
CA LEU A 53 9.98 -6.52 32.63
C LEU A 53 8.92 -6.69 31.53
N ASN A 54 8.15 -7.76 31.57
CA ASN A 54 7.19 -8.05 30.52
C ASN A 54 5.97 -7.14 30.58
N GLY A 55 5.56 -6.67 31.73
CA GLY A 55 4.56 -5.62 31.89
C GLY A 55 4.99 -4.29 31.24
N SER A 56 6.26 -3.90 31.40
CA SER A 56 6.82 -2.73 30.75
C SER A 56 6.83 -2.89 29.22
N ILE A 57 7.23 -4.06 28.71
CA ILE A 57 7.21 -4.36 27.27
C ILE A 57 5.77 -4.27 26.73
N THR A 58 4.79 -4.81 27.45
CA THR A 58 3.37 -4.74 27.11
C THR A 58 2.90 -3.29 26.95
N ILE A 59 3.24 -2.41 27.91
CA ILE A 59 2.89 -0.99 27.85
C ILE A 59 3.56 -0.31 26.64
N ILE A 60 4.85 -0.57 26.41
CA ILE A 60 5.60 -0.03 25.28
C ILE A 60 4.96 -0.47 23.97
N ASP A 61 4.60 -1.74 23.80
CA ASP A 61 3.98 -2.23 22.57
C ASP A 61 2.60 -1.61 22.32
N ILE A 62 1.80 -1.38 23.36
CA ILE A 62 0.54 -0.63 23.25
C ILE A 62 0.79 0.80 22.74
N ILE A 63 1.75 1.51 23.29
CA ILE A 63 2.09 2.88 22.89
C ILE A 63 2.53 2.91 21.42
N TYR A 64 3.42 1.99 21.01
CA TYR A 64 3.88 1.92 19.61
C TYR A 64 2.76 1.55 18.64
N LEU A 65 1.90 0.57 18.98
CA LEU A 65 0.73 0.24 18.17
C LEU A 65 -0.17 1.45 17.99
N PHE A 66 -0.47 2.16 19.08
CA PHE A 66 -1.25 3.38 19.02
C PHE A 66 -0.62 4.40 18.06
N GLN A 67 0.68 4.69 18.20
CA GLN A 67 1.39 5.61 17.32
C GLN A 67 1.35 5.16 15.86
N MET A 68 1.52 3.86 15.59
CA MET A 68 1.50 3.31 14.21
C MET A 68 0.11 3.43 13.57
N TYR A 69 -0.97 3.25 14.32
CA TYR A 69 -2.33 3.39 13.80
C TYR A 69 -2.78 4.85 13.64
N TYR A 70 -2.32 5.75 14.51
CA TYR A 70 -2.71 7.16 14.48
C TYR A 70 -1.75 8.05 13.68
N LYS A 71 -0.61 7.53 13.24
CA LYS A 71 0.28 8.29 12.36
C LYS A 71 -0.41 8.53 11.02
N LYS A 72 -0.75 9.77 10.74
CA LYS A 72 -1.27 10.17 9.43
C LYS A 72 -0.15 10.10 8.41
N ASP A 73 -0.40 9.40 7.31
CA ASP A 73 0.51 9.43 6.17
C ASP A 73 0.39 10.79 5.46
N TYR A 74 1.51 11.34 5.08
CA TYR A 74 1.58 12.51 4.21
C TYR A 74 1.69 12.03 2.77
N PHE A 75 0.74 12.45 1.93
CA PHE A 75 0.73 12.13 0.51
C PHE A 75 1.00 13.38 -0.31
N GLU A 76 1.74 13.21 -1.38
CA GLU A 76 2.00 14.25 -2.37
C GLU A 76 2.14 13.64 -3.76
N ILE A 77 1.66 14.34 -4.78
CA ILE A 77 1.74 13.92 -6.16
C ILE A 77 2.57 14.95 -6.94
N PHE A 78 3.63 14.46 -7.58
CA PHE A 78 4.50 15.27 -8.41
C PHE A 78 4.25 14.97 -9.88
N GLN A 79 3.84 15.97 -10.65
CA GLN A 79 3.74 15.84 -12.11
C GLN A 79 5.13 15.82 -12.74
N VAL A 80 5.38 14.84 -13.58
CA VAL A 80 6.63 14.69 -14.34
C VAL A 80 6.40 15.13 -15.78
N LYS A 81 6.92 16.32 -16.16
CA LYS A 81 6.70 16.88 -17.49
C LYS A 81 7.47 16.17 -18.61
N SER A 82 8.62 15.59 -18.30
CA SER A 82 9.50 14.91 -19.28
C SER A 82 9.96 13.58 -18.67
N PHE A 83 9.07 12.60 -18.64
CA PHE A 83 9.37 11.34 -17.98
C PHE A 83 10.49 10.55 -18.68
N GLN A 84 10.63 10.67 -20.02
CA GLN A 84 11.72 10.06 -20.77
C GLN A 84 13.10 10.64 -20.41
N ALA A 85 13.16 11.92 -20.02
CA ALA A 85 14.40 12.61 -19.64
C ALA A 85 14.72 12.47 -18.13
N SER A 86 13.79 11.97 -17.32
CA SER A 86 13.99 11.79 -15.88
C SER A 86 14.75 10.50 -15.59
N ALA A 87 16.02 10.61 -15.22
CA ALA A 87 16.84 9.45 -14.85
C ALA A 87 16.25 8.64 -13.69
N PHE A 88 15.66 9.32 -12.68
CA PHE A 88 14.97 8.66 -11.59
C PHE A 88 13.80 7.81 -12.09
N PHE A 89 12.96 8.40 -12.96
CA PHE A 89 11.77 7.72 -13.46
C PHE A 89 12.14 6.49 -14.31
N GLN A 90 13.15 6.60 -15.17
CA GLN A 90 13.64 5.48 -15.95
C GLN A 90 14.17 4.35 -15.08
N ARG A 91 14.98 4.69 -14.05
CA ARG A 91 15.48 3.71 -13.10
C ARG A 91 14.36 3.05 -12.27
N PHE A 92 13.34 3.81 -11.91
CA PHE A 92 12.18 3.27 -11.21
C PHE A 92 11.43 2.25 -12.08
N LEU A 93 11.20 2.56 -13.35
CA LEU A 93 10.55 1.65 -14.30
C LEU A 93 11.38 0.39 -14.54
N GLU A 94 12.70 0.54 -14.77
CA GLU A 94 13.61 -0.60 -14.95
C GLU A 94 13.63 -1.53 -13.75
N TYR A 95 13.72 -0.97 -12.55
CA TYR A 95 13.81 -1.76 -11.31
C TYR A 95 12.53 -2.55 -11.02
N HIS A 96 11.38 -1.98 -11.38
CA HIS A 96 10.07 -2.59 -11.13
C HIS A 96 9.43 -3.21 -12.37
N ASP A 97 10.14 -3.35 -13.49
CA ASP A 97 9.58 -3.73 -14.78
C ASP A 97 8.83 -5.07 -14.74
N GLU A 98 9.38 -6.08 -14.11
CA GLU A 98 8.77 -7.40 -13.98
C GLU A 98 7.41 -7.33 -13.27
N ASP A 99 7.34 -6.62 -12.16
CA ASP A 99 6.13 -6.47 -11.36
C ASP A 99 5.10 -5.55 -12.05
N ILE A 100 5.56 -4.50 -12.73
CA ILE A 100 4.67 -3.65 -13.55
C ILE A 100 4.06 -4.46 -14.68
N ARG A 101 4.84 -5.24 -15.44
CA ARG A 101 4.34 -6.06 -16.54
C ARG A 101 3.40 -7.18 -16.10
N HIS A 102 3.49 -7.62 -14.87
CA HIS A 102 2.52 -8.56 -14.32
C HIS A 102 1.09 -7.98 -14.33
N PHE A 103 0.92 -6.70 -13.98
CA PHE A 103 -0.39 -6.03 -13.95
C PHE A 103 -0.75 -5.34 -15.27
N PHE A 104 0.25 -4.89 -16.04
CA PHE A 104 0.13 -4.15 -17.29
C PHE A 104 0.91 -4.85 -18.41
N PRO A 105 0.50 -6.05 -18.83
CA PRO A 105 1.17 -6.80 -19.86
C PRO A 105 1.12 -6.05 -21.21
N GLY A 106 2.27 -5.90 -21.86
CA GLY A 106 2.37 -5.25 -23.17
C GLY A 106 2.46 -3.72 -23.13
N VAL A 107 2.68 -3.10 -21.96
CA VAL A 107 2.97 -1.68 -21.89
C VAL A 107 4.23 -1.33 -22.69
N ASP A 108 4.13 -0.32 -23.57
CA ASP A 108 5.24 0.21 -24.35
C ASP A 108 5.29 1.73 -24.15
N TYR A 109 6.20 2.17 -23.30
CA TYR A 109 6.35 3.58 -22.93
C TYR A 109 6.77 4.48 -24.10
N ASN A 110 7.41 3.91 -25.15
CA ASN A 110 7.87 4.66 -26.31
C ASN A 110 6.74 5.05 -27.28
N LYS A 111 5.58 4.39 -27.15
CA LYS A 111 4.41 4.66 -27.99
C LYS A 111 3.47 5.71 -27.42
N LEU A 112 3.70 6.14 -26.16
CA LEU A 112 2.84 7.10 -25.50
C LEU A 112 2.99 8.50 -26.11
N LYS A 113 1.84 9.12 -26.38
CA LYS A 113 1.77 10.48 -26.95
C LYS A 113 1.31 11.45 -25.87
N ASP A 114 2.23 12.33 -25.45
CA ASP A 114 1.97 13.38 -24.45
C ASP A 114 1.26 12.87 -23.18
N PRO A 115 1.82 11.85 -22.50
CA PRO A 115 1.18 11.24 -21.36
C PRO A 115 1.18 12.16 -20.14
N LEU A 116 0.09 12.13 -19.36
CA LEU A 116 0.04 12.70 -18.03
C LEU A 116 0.74 11.74 -17.07
N VAL A 117 1.84 12.18 -16.47
CA VAL A 117 2.65 11.34 -15.61
C VAL A 117 2.77 11.93 -14.22
N PHE A 118 2.48 11.11 -13.21
CA PHE A 118 2.66 11.46 -11.81
C PHE A 118 3.57 10.46 -11.09
N VAL A 119 4.35 10.99 -10.15
CA VAL A 119 4.99 10.21 -9.09
C VAL A 119 4.17 10.40 -7.82
N VAL A 120 3.76 9.31 -7.21
CA VAL A 120 3.04 9.30 -5.94
C VAL A 120 4.05 9.15 -4.82
N SER A 121 4.09 10.12 -3.93
CA SER A 121 4.96 10.12 -2.75
C SER A 121 4.13 9.91 -1.48
N ARG A 122 4.63 9.07 -0.59
CA ARG A 122 4.08 8.87 0.75
C ARG A 122 5.18 9.06 1.79
N ASN A 123 4.99 10.03 2.70
CA ASN A 123 6.01 10.44 3.66
C ASN A 123 7.34 10.83 2.99
N MET A 124 7.26 11.55 1.86
CA MET A 124 8.38 11.97 1.00
C MET A 124 9.15 10.82 0.31
N MET A 125 8.67 9.59 0.43
CA MET A 125 9.19 8.44 -0.32
C MET A 125 8.38 8.24 -1.61
N PRO A 126 9.00 8.18 -2.79
CA PRO A 126 8.31 7.85 -4.03
C PRO A 126 7.89 6.37 -3.98
N VAL A 127 6.59 6.14 -3.87
CA VAL A 127 6.03 4.80 -3.65
C VAL A 127 5.23 4.28 -4.84
N GLY A 128 4.92 5.14 -5.81
CA GLY A 128 4.15 4.72 -6.98
C GLY A 128 4.24 5.69 -8.13
N ILE A 129 3.72 5.25 -9.26
CA ILE A 129 3.63 6.02 -10.50
C ILE A 129 2.22 5.88 -11.10
N PHE A 130 1.80 6.94 -11.74
CA PHE A 130 0.60 6.98 -12.57
C PHE A 130 0.96 7.49 -13.95
N ILE A 131 0.57 6.78 -15.00
CA ILE A 131 0.74 7.18 -16.39
C ILE A 131 -0.61 7.08 -17.08
N GLY A 132 -1.14 8.21 -17.52
CA GLY A 132 -2.37 8.30 -18.30
C GLY A 132 -2.10 8.86 -19.70
N GLU A 133 -2.77 8.33 -20.70
CA GLU A 133 -2.67 8.86 -22.07
C GLU A 133 -4.00 9.52 -22.47
N PRO A 134 -3.96 10.80 -22.89
CA PRO A 134 -5.14 11.50 -23.39
C PRO A 134 -5.72 10.82 -24.65
N ARG A 135 -7.03 10.54 -24.65
CA ARG A 135 -7.75 9.96 -25.80
C ARG A 135 -8.72 10.94 -26.46
N GLY A 136 -8.57 12.23 -26.13
CA GLY A 136 -9.44 13.30 -26.62
C GLY A 136 -10.80 13.35 -25.88
N LYS A 137 -11.56 14.44 -26.11
CA LYS A 137 -12.89 14.68 -25.52
C LYS A 137 -12.96 14.57 -23.97
N GLY A 138 -11.86 14.91 -23.29
CA GLY A 138 -11.79 14.84 -21.84
C GLY A 138 -11.64 13.43 -21.26
N VAL A 139 -11.22 12.46 -22.07
CA VAL A 139 -10.98 11.08 -21.66
C VAL A 139 -9.48 10.86 -21.45
N LEU A 140 -9.11 10.27 -20.30
CA LEU A 140 -7.77 9.82 -19.99
C LEU A 140 -7.76 8.30 -19.84
N GLU A 141 -6.99 7.60 -20.66
CA GLU A 141 -6.74 6.18 -20.49
C GLU A 141 -5.58 5.96 -19.54
N VAL A 142 -5.84 5.26 -18.43
CA VAL A 142 -4.82 4.87 -17.45
C VAL A 142 -4.02 3.71 -18.03
N ILE A 143 -2.77 3.97 -18.36
CA ILE A 143 -1.85 3.00 -18.97
C ILE A 143 -1.11 2.21 -17.89
N VAL A 144 -0.63 2.91 -16.86
CA VAL A 144 0.02 2.31 -15.69
C VAL A 144 -0.43 3.04 -14.44
N GLU A 145 -0.86 2.29 -13.47
CA GLU A 145 -1.05 2.74 -12.10
C GLU A 145 -0.39 1.71 -11.19
N TYR A 146 0.82 2.02 -10.76
CA TYR A 146 1.67 1.09 -10.05
C TYR A 146 2.09 1.64 -8.70
N VAL A 147 2.02 0.79 -7.69
CA VAL A 147 2.53 1.06 -6.34
C VAL A 147 3.43 -0.10 -5.93
N ILE A 148 4.58 0.22 -5.33
CA ILE A 148 5.53 -0.79 -4.85
C ILE A 148 4.88 -1.70 -3.80
N PRO A 149 5.26 -3.00 -3.72
CA PRO A 149 4.55 -4.02 -2.93
C PRO A 149 4.26 -3.63 -1.48
N ASP A 150 5.23 -3.04 -0.78
CA ASP A 150 5.12 -2.68 0.64
C ASP A 150 4.08 -1.58 0.94
N TYR A 151 3.61 -0.87 -0.08
CA TYR A 151 2.68 0.26 0.03
C TYR A 151 1.32 0.01 -0.65
N ARG A 152 0.99 -1.25 -0.99
CA ARG A 152 -0.28 -1.63 -1.65
C ARG A 152 -1.45 -1.77 -0.68
N ASP A 153 -1.67 -0.75 0.15
CA ASP A 153 -2.77 -0.69 1.12
C ASP A 153 -3.99 0.12 0.63
N LEU A 154 -4.04 0.48 -0.64
CA LEU A 154 -5.05 1.30 -1.31
C LEU A 154 -5.06 2.79 -0.94
N LYS A 155 -4.38 3.22 0.11
CA LYS A 155 -4.37 4.63 0.52
C LYS A 155 -3.83 5.54 -0.58
N ASN A 156 -2.81 5.09 -1.33
CA ASN A 156 -2.26 5.85 -2.46
C ASN A 156 -3.29 6.05 -3.57
N ALA A 157 -4.03 4.98 -3.91
CA ALA A 157 -5.07 5.05 -4.93
C ALA A 157 -6.22 5.98 -4.48
N PHE A 158 -6.72 5.81 -3.27
CA PHE A 158 -7.75 6.71 -2.74
C PHE A 158 -7.29 8.16 -2.75
N TYR A 159 -6.04 8.45 -2.39
CA TYR A 159 -5.51 9.81 -2.44
C TYR A 159 -5.53 10.40 -3.86
N ILE A 160 -5.14 9.62 -4.89
CA ILE A 160 -5.16 10.04 -6.29
C ILE A 160 -6.59 10.35 -6.73
N TYR A 161 -7.53 9.45 -6.47
CA TYR A 161 -8.89 9.52 -7.00
C TYR A 161 -9.84 10.38 -6.16
N GLU A 162 -9.59 10.57 -4.87
CA GLU A 162 -10.33 11.52 -4.03
C GLU A 162 -9.98 12.97 -4.36
N ASN A 163 -8.71 13.25 -4.72
CA ASN A 163 -8.27 14.56 -5.16
C ASN A 163 -8.39 14.75 -6.70
N LYS A 164 -9.42 14.17 -7.28
CA LYS A 164 -9.67 14.15 -8.74
C LYS A 164 -9.70 15.54 -9.38
N GLU A 165 -10.18 16.55 -8.65
CA GLU A 165 -10.23 17.94 -9.14
C GLU A 165 -8.83 18.47 -9.44
N GLU A 166 -7.88 18.23 -8.54
CA GLU A 166 -6.52 18.69 -8.69
C GLU A 166 -5.75 17.92 -9.77
N HIS A 167 -5.93 16.59 -9.82
CA HIS A 167 -5.11 15.73 -10.65
C HIS A 167 -5.67 15.54 -12.08
N PHE A 168 -6.98 15.57 -12.24
CA PHE A 168 -7.62 15.26 -13.53
C PHE A 168 -8.49 16.37 -14.07
N LEU A 169 -9.42 16.92 -13.27
CA LEU A 169 -10.37 17.91 -13.75
C LEU A 169 -9.69 19.20 -14.20
N LYS A 170 -8.66 19.68 -13.51
CA LYS A 170 -7.85 20.84 -13.90
C LYS A 170 -7.13 20.65 -15.24
N HIS A 171 -6.84 19.40 -15.62
CA HIS A 171 -6.26 19.07 -16.91
C HIS A 171 -7.31 18.84 -18.00
N GLY A 172 -8.59 19.05 -17.69
CA GLY A 172 -9.70 18.94 -18.64
C GLY A 172 -10.25 17.52 -18.81
N PHE A 173 -9.82 16.56 -18.00
CA PHE A 173 -10.35 15.20 -18.03
C PHE A 173 -11.65 15.10 -17.24
N ARG A 174 -12.60 14.33 -17.78
CA ARG A 174 -13.93 14.07 -17.21
C ARG A 174 -14.21 12.58 -17.05
N GLU A 175 -13.43 11.76 -17.71
CA GLU A 175 -13.58 10.31 -17.69
C GLU A 175 -12.20 9.65 -17.66
N LEU A 176 -12.07 8.64 -16.82
CA LEU A 176 -10.91 7.74 -16.79
C LEU A 176 -11.31 6.38 -17.35
N LEU A 177 -10.44 5.81 -18.17
CA LEU A 177 -10.59 4.47 -18.73
C LEU A 177 -9.42 3.59 -18.33
N VAL A 178 -9.70 2.34 -18.03
CA VAL A 178 -8.69 1.30 -17.76
C VAL A 178 -9.01 0.09 -18.62
N LYS A 179 -8.00 -0.45 -19.28
CA LYS A 179 -8.09 -1.74 -19.97
C LYS A 179 -7.32 -2.78 -19.18
N THR A 180 -8.00 -3.83 -18.72
CA THR A 180 -7.34 -4.92 -17.98
C THR A 180 -8.13 -6.22 -18.05
N ASN A 181 -7.38 -7.34 -18.16
CA ASN A 181 -7.88 -8.70 -18.03
C ASN A 181 -7.22 -9.45 -16.86
N VAL A 182 -6.34 -8.77 -16.09
CA VAL A 182 -5.63 -9.33 -14.94
C VAL A 182 -6.60 -9.36 -13.74
N PRO A 183 -6.89 -10.54 -13.14
CA PRO A 183 -7.90 -10.65 -12.08
C PRO A 183 -7.64 -9.80 -10.85
N GLU A 184 -6.37 -9.66 -10.45
CA GLU A 184 -5.94 -8.81 -9.32
C GLU A 184 -6.22 -7.34 -9.61
N HIS A 185 -5.88 -6.89 -10.82
CA HIS A 185 -6.09 -5.52 -11.25
C HIS A 185 -7.59 -5.21 -11.43
N ILE A 186 -8.39 -6.16 -11.93
CA ILE A 186 -9.85 -6.01 -12.00
C ILE A 186 -10.46 -5.80 -10.61
N ARG A 187 -10.01 -6.56 -9.60
CA ARG A 187 -10.47 -6.39 -8.22
C ARG A 187 -10.10 -5.02 -7.67
N PHE A 188 -8.89 -4.56 -7.98
CA PHE A 188 -8.41 -3.25 -7.57
C PHE A 188 -9.22 -2.12 -8.19
N VAL A 189 -9.36 -2.05 -9.52
CA VAL A 189 -10.09 -0.97 -10.21
C VAL A 189 -11.56 -0.89 -9.78
N LYS A 190 -12.21 -2.05 -9.57
CA LYS A 190 -13.59 -2.07 -9.03
C LYS A 190 -13.66 -1.50 -7.62
N LYS A 191 -12.66 -1.78 -6.77
CA LYS A 191 -12.63 -1.33 -5.37
C LYS A 191 -12.42 0.17 -5.26
N ILE A 192 -11.71 0.79 -6.19
CA ILE A 192 -11.51 2.24 -6.23
C ILE A 192 -12.62 2.99 -6.99
N GLY A 193 -13.61 2.29 -7.53
CA GLY A 193 -14.82 2.90 -8.07
C GLY A 193 -15.02 2.81 -9.58
N PHE A 194 -14.13 2.16 -10.33
CA PHE A 194 -14.37 1.93 -11.76
C PHE A 194 -15.49 0.92 -11.99
N LYS A 195 -16.29 1.18 -13.01
CA LYS A 195 -17.42 0.32 -13.45
C LYS A 195 -17.10 -0.29 -14.81
N PRO A 196 -17.56 -1.53 -15.10
CA PRO A 196 -17.37 -2.12 -16.43
C PRO A 196 -17.96 -1.25 -17.52
N ASP A 197 -17.20 -1.01 -18.59
CA ASP A 197 -17.67 -0.31 -19.79
C ASP A 197 -18.05 -1.32 -20.88
N LYS A 198 -19.32 -1.75 -20.86
CA LYS A 198 -19.85 -2.72 -21.82
C LYS A 198 -19.84 -2.24 -23.29
N GLN A 199 -19.74 -0.93 -23.53
CA GLN A 199 -19.74 -0.37 -24.87
C GLN A 199 -18.37 -0.54 -25.55
N LYS A 200 -17.29 -0.51 -24.76
CA LYS A 200 -15.92 -0.69 -25.28
C LYS A 200 -15.45 -2.16 -25.29
N GLY A 201 -16.02 -3.00 -24.42
CA GLY A 201 -15.66 -4.41 -24.34
C GLY A 201 -15.61 -4.93 -22.91
N SER A 202 -15.46 -6.25 -22.76
CA SER A 202 -15.47 -6.92 -21.44
C SER A 202 -14.27 -6.63 -20.56
N ASP A 203 -13.18 -6.16 -21.13
CA ASP A 203 -11.90 -5.84 -20.49
C ASP A 203 -11.73 -4.34 -20.21
N TRP A 204 -12.75 -3.52 -20.46
CA TRP A 204 -12.74 -2.09 -20.22
C TRP A 204 -13.53 -1.69 -18.98
N TYR A 205 -12.95 -0.75 -18.24
CA TYR A 205 -13.55 -0.16 -17.03
C TYR A 205 -13.45 1.36 -17.12
N LYS A 206 -14.51 2.05 -16.67
CA LYS A 206 -14.57 3.51 -16.66
C LYS A 206 -14.91 4.08 -15.29
N MET A 207 -14.44 5.29 -15.04
CA MET A 207 -14.80 6.14 -13.92
C MET A 207 -15.13 7.53 -14.45
N GLU A 208 -16.31 8.05 -14.11
CA GLU A 208 -16.70 9.43 -14.38
C GLU A 208 -16.17 10.32 -13.25
N LEU A 209 -15.61 11.48 -13.63
CA LEU A 209 -15.03 12.48 -12.72
C LEU A 209 -16.06 13.62 -12.58
N ASP A 210 -16.92 13.51 -11.58
CA ASP A 210 -17.94 14.53 -11.26
C ASP A 210 -17.39 15.61 -10.32
#